data_250c1c04062fa5afe7e39626cfefa247
#
_entry.id   250c1c04062fa5afe7e39626cfefa247
#
_cell.length_a   1.000
_cell.length_b   1.000
_cell.length_c   1.000
_cell.angle_alpha   90.00
_cell.angle_beta   90.00
_cell.angle_gamma   90.00
#
_symmetry.space_group_name_H-M   'P 1'
#
loop_
_entity.id
_entity.type
_entity.pdbx_description
1 polymer ?
#
loop_
_entity_poly.entity_id
_entity_poly.type
_entity_poly.pdbx_seq_one_letter_code
_entity_poly.pdbx_strand_id
1 'polypeptide(L)'
;MKINKMEAKAIEAQIEKLKTPVDRGDGKIIKGDESPSRRYRHLCERIHFLTMKKALIILAITLLCSSQAANIMIETPKPPTKKTIKARITAYWLGEDEFGYKSSTGKRLVSGKSCAVDPKIIPYGTTLLIEGKAYHAHDTGTAVISRKASGKSRLPVIDLFYASERQARRELARVGRTAVVEIQ
;
A
#
# COMPACT_ATOMS: atom_id res chain seq x y z
N MET A 1 -6.62 27.47 -20.18
CA MET A 1 -5.17 27.47 -19.98
C MET A 1 -4.75 28.92 -19.73
N LYS A 2 -4.43 29.30 -18.48
CA LYS A 2 -4.03 30.67 -18.13
C LYS A 2 -2.55 30.84 -18.46
N ILE A 3 -2.23 31.67 -19.43
CA ILE A 3 -0.85 32.04 -19.75
C ILE A 3 -0.25 32.73 -18.52
N ASN A 4 0.91 32.22 -18.08
CA ASN A 4 1.59 32.75 -16.90
C ASN A 4 2.04 34.21 -17.19
N LYS A 5 1.85 35.08 -16.20
CA LYS A 5 2.14 36.53 -16.31
C LYS A 5 3.61 36.84 -16.73
N MET A 6 4.53 35.92 -16.46
CA MET A 6 5.93 36.00 -16.92
C MET A 6 6.10 35.71 -18.40
N GLU A 7 5.34 34.79 -18.97
CA GLU A 7 5.38 34.46 -20.40
C GLU A 7 4.79 35.59 -21.25
N ALA A 8 3.70 36.21 -20.78
CA ALA A 8 3.12 37.38 -21.44
C ALA A 8 4.11 38.56 -21.52
N LYS A 9 4.84 38.80 -20.43
CA LYS A 9 5.84 39.88 -20.36
C LYS A 9 7.07 39.61 -21.26
N ALA A 10 7.47 38.36 -21.43
CA ALA A 10 8.55 37.97 -22.34
C ALA A 10 8.14 38.15 -23.82
N ILE A 11 6.89 37.87 -24.16
CA ILE A 11 6.35 38.09 -25.50
C ILE A 11 6.26 39.58 -25.83
N GLU A 12 5.79 40.42 -24.90
CA GLU A 12 5.75 41.89 -25.07
C GLU A 12 7.14 42.48 -25.28
N ALA A 13 8.16 42.02 -24.53
CA ALA A 13 9.54 42.49 -24.69
C ALA A 13 10.16 42.07 -26.03
N GLN A 14 9.77 40.92 -26.60
CA GLN A 14 10.20 40.53 -27.95
C GLN A 14 9.51 41.31 -29.05
N ILE A 15 8.23 41.68 -28.87
CA ILE A 15 7.50 42.50 -29.82
C ILE A 15 8.10 43.92 -29.86
N GLU A 16 8.50 44.47 -28.72
CA GLU A 16 9.12 45.79 -28.64
C GLU A 16 10.48 45.88 -29.33
N LYS A 17 11.30 44.79 -29.21
CA LYS A 17 12.58 44.68 -29.96
C LYS A 17 12.41 44.62 -31.48
N LEU A 18 11.27 44.15 -31.97
CA LEU A 18 10.97 44.08 -33.40
C LEU A 18 10.51 45.42 -34.01
N LYS A 19 10.17 46.39 -33.17
CA LYS A 19 9.75 47.73 -33.59
C LYS A 19 10.91 48.71 -33.79
N THR A 20 12.11 48.40 -33.31
CA THR A 20 13.28 49.26 -33.49
C THR A 20 13.89 49.11 -34.89
N PRO A 21 14.14 50.18 -35.64
CA PRO A 21 14.82 50.09 -36.92
C PRO A 21 16.27 49.65 -36.71
N VAL A 22 16.69 48.65 -37.49
CA VAL A 22 18.05 48.12 -37.44
C VAL A 22 18.94 49.05 -38.26
N ASP A 23 19.79 49.77 -37.57
CA ASP A 23 20.88 50.53 -38.17
C ASP A 23 22.04 49.57 -38.49
N ARG A 24 22.46 49.48 -39.77
CA ARG A 24 23.60 48.67 -40.20
C ARG A 24 24.91 49.41 -40.18
N GLY A 25 25.00 50.60 -39.63
CA GLY A 25 26.26 51.36 -39.53
C GLY A 25 26.81 51.91 -40.82
N ASP A 26 26.09 51.79 -41.96
CA ASP A 26 26.46 52.31 -43.27
C ASP A 26 25.63 53.54 -43.71
N GLY A 27 24.83 54.07 -42.77
CA GLY A 27 24.01 55.26 -43.00
C GLY A 27 22.86 55.08 -44.01
N LYS A 28 22.61 53.89 -44.50
CA LYS A 28 21.46 53.62 -45.38
C LYS A 28 20.31 53.00 -44.60
N ILE A 29 19.28 53.80 -44.39
CA ILE A 29 17.98 53.31 -43.90
C ILE A 29 17.34 52.52 -45.04
N ILE A 30 17.32 51.19 -44.94
CA ILE A 30 16.58 50.35 -45.87
C ILE A 30 15.10 50.56 -45.54
N LYS A 31 14.40 51.36 -46.34
CA LYS A 31 12.93 51.32 -46.41
C LYS A 31 12.59 49.94 -46.97
N GLY A 32 12.34 48.98 -46.03
CA GLY A 32 11.92 47.65 -46.43
C GLY A 32 10.58 47.73 -47.15
N ASP A 33 10.56 47.41 -48.40
CA ASP A 33 9.38 47.37 -49.25
C ASP A 33 8.53 46.13 -49.03
N GLU A 34 8.72 45.50 -47.87
CA GLU A 34 7.81 44.45 -47.39
C GLU A 34 6.90 45.07 -46.32
N SER A 35 5.63 45.24 -46.73
CA SER A 35 4.62 45.71 -45.80
C SER A 35 4.65 44.82 -44.51
N PRO A 36 4.57 45.42 -43.32
CA PRO A 36 4.59 44.69 -42.04
C PRO A 36 3.63 43.47 -42.00
N SER A 37 2.56 43.57 -42.78
CA SER A 37 1.56 42.50 -42.93
C SER A 37 2.10 41.18 -43.49
N ARG A 38 3.14 41.18 -44.32
CA ARG A 38 3.71 39.94 -44.87
C ARG A 38 4.58 39.20 -43.86
N ARG A 39 5.42 39.92 -43.12
CA ARG A 39 6.27 39.31 -42.04
C ARG A 39 5.41 38.80 -40.88
N TYR A 40 4.37 39.51 -40.49
CA TYR A 40 3.45 39.03 -39.47
C TYR A 40 2.67 37.79 -39.92
N ARG A 41 2.30 37.70 -41.17
CA ARG A 41 1.58 36.50 -41.70
C ARG A 41 2.42 35.25 -41.60
N HIS A 42 3.66 35.27 -42.04
CA HIS A 42 4.59 34.12 -41.92
C HIS A 42 4.92 33.77 -40.48
N LEU A 43 5.02 34.75 -39.59
CA LEU A 43 5.24 34.50 -38.18
C LEU A 43 4.02 33.85 -37.53
N CYS A 44 2.82 34.33 -37.82
CA CYS A 44 1.57 33.73 -37.34
C CYS A 44 1.36 32.33 -37.86
N GLU A 45 1.65 32.06 -39.14
CA GLU A 45 1.57 30.70 -39.71
C GLU A 45 2.55 29.72 -39.03
N ARG A 46 3.79 30.17 -38.77
CA ARG A 46 4.77 29.34 -38.05
C ARG A 46 4.38 29.04 -36.61
N ILE A 47 3.81 30.03 -35.90
CA ILE A 47 3.31 29.89 -34.54
C ILE A 47 2.11 28.95 -34.53
N HIS A 48 1.16 29.11 -35.46
CA HIS A 48 0.00 28.28 -35.58
C HIS A 48 0.40 26.79 -35.87
N PHE A 49 1.38 26.59 -36.75
CA PHE A 49 1.88 25.26 -37.10
C PHE A 49 2.60 24.57 -35.91
N LEU A 50 3.35 25.34 -35.10
CA LEU A 50 4.01 24.83 -33.90
C LEU A 50 3.01 24.49 -32.79
N THR A 51 1.95 25.29 -32.62
CA THR A 51 0.89 25.02 -31.65
C THR A 51 0.05 23.81 -32.01
N MET A 52 -0.25 23.65 -33.31
CA MET A 52 -0.97 22.46 -33.81
C MET A 52 -0.16 21.18 -33.64
N LYS A 53 1.17 21.22 -33.89
CA LYS A 53 2.05 20.06 -33.64
C LYS A 53 2.10 19.68 -32.17
N LYS A 54 2.20 20.65 -31.26
CA LYS A 54 2.15 20.39 -29.79
C LYS A 54 0.82 19.81 -29.37
N ALA A 55 -0.29 20.32 -29.89
CA ALA A 55 -1.63 19.80 -29.58
C ALA A 55 -1.82 18.35 -30.06
N LEU A 56 -1.32 18.01 -31.25
CA LEU A 56 -1.34 16.64 -31.78
C LEU A 56 -0.49 15.67 -30.95
N ILE A 57 0.68 16.12 -30.49
CA ILE A 57 1.55 15.30 -29.62
C ILE A 57 0.88 15.04 -28.26
N ILE A 58 0.26 16.06 -27.67
CA ILE A 58 -0.47 15.92 -26.41
C ILE A 58 -1.66 14.97 -26.57
N LEU A 59 -2.40 15.09 -27.67
CA LEU A 59 -3.52 14.19 -27.98
C LEU A 59 -3.04 12.74 -28.18
N ALA A 60 -1.92 12.53 -28.86
CA ALA A 60 -1.33 11.22 -29.03
C ALA A 60 -0.88 10.59 -27.71
N ILE A 61 -0.26 11.39 -26.82
CA ILE A 61 0.18 10.93 -25.49
C ILE A 61 -1.05 10.57 -24.62
N THR A 62 -2.11 11.35 -24.67
CA THR A 62 -3.34 11.04 -23.91
C THR A 62 -4.04 9.79 -24.43
N LEU A 63 -4.06 9.56 -25.75
CA LEU A 63 -4.60 8.32 -26.32
C LEU A 63 -3.73 7.09 -25.96
N LEU A 64 -2.41 7.21 -25.97
CA LEU A 64 -1.52 6.10 -25.55
C LEU A 64 -1.66 5.81 -24.05
N CYS A 65 -1.81 6.84 -23.21
CA CYS A 65 -2.00 6.67 -21.77
C CYS A 65 -3.34 5.98 -21.44
N SER A 66 -4.40 6.27 -22.19
CA SER A 66 -5.70 5.62 -21.99
C SER A 66 -5.73 4.14 -22.40
N SER A 67 -4.90 3.74 -23.38
CA SER A 67 -4.81 2.33 -23.79
C SER A 67 -4.02 1.45 -22.81
N GLN A 68 -3.15 2.02 -21.99
CA GLN A 68 -2.39 1.27 -20.96
C GLN A 68 -3.16 1.16 -19.63
N ALA A 69 -4.10 2.04 -19.34
CA ALA A 69 -4.91 1.97 -18.13
C ALA A 69 -5.89 0.78 -18.11
N ALA A 70 -6.18 0.18 -19.26
CA ALA A 70 -7.10 -0.96 -19.35
C ALA A 70 -6.47 -2.32 -18.98
N ASN A 71 -5.14 -2.41 -18.84
CA ASN A 71 -4.43 -3.67 -18.56
C ASN A 71 -3.79 -3.77 -17.17
N ILE A 72 -4.00 -2.79 -16.30
CA ILE A 72 -3.77 -3.02 -14.87
C ILE A 72 -5.00 -3.80 -14.37
N MET A 73 -5.02 -5.10 -14.59
CA MET A 73 -5.77 -5.99 -13.74
C MET A 73 -5.23 -5.75 -12.34
N ILE A 74 -5.93 -4.95 -11.55
CA ILE A 74 -5.81 -4.99 -10.10
C ILE A 74 -6.21 -6.43 -9.77
N GLU A 75 -5.23 -7.32 -9.63
CA GLU A 75 -5.46 -8.59 -8.95
C GLU A 75 -5.99 -8.18 -7.59
N THR A 76 -7.30 -8.20 -7.44
CA THR A 76 -7.93 -8.13 -6.12
C THR A 76 -7.26 -9.24 -5.33
N PRO A 77 -6.59 -8.94 -4.20
CA PRO A 77 -5.94 -9.99 -3.41
C PRO A 77 -7.02 -11.04 -3.17
N LYS A 78 -6.76 -12.26 -3.68
CA LYS A 78 -7.64 -13.41 -3.48
C LYS A 78 -7.97 -13.45 -1.99
N PRO A 79 -9.26 -13.40 -1.61
CA PRO A 79 -9.62 -13.40 -0.21
C PRO A 79 -8.89 -14.57 0.45
N PRO A 80 -8.21 -14.37 1.58
CA PRO A 80 -7.43 -15.41 2.22
C PRO A 80 -8.32 -16.62 2.37
N THR A 81 -7.90 -17.75 1.82
CA THR A 81 -8.65 -18.99 1.92
C THR A 81 -8.73 -19.32 3.41
N LYS A 82 -9.90 -19.10 4.02
CA LYS A 82 -10.16 -19.37 5.43
C LYS A 82 -9.95 -20.86 5.66
N LYS A 83 -8.79 -21.21 6.17
CA LYS A 83 -8.50 -22.58 6.60
C LYS A 83 -9.03 -22.75 8.00
N THR A 84 -9.90 -23.71 8.23
CA THR A 84 -10.40 -24.04 9.56
C THR A 84 -9.82 -25.36 10.07
N ILE A 85 -9.50 -25.42 11.35
CA ILE A 85 -9.08 -26.63 12.03
C ILE A 85 -9.85 -26.82 13.33
N LYS A 86 -10.10 -28.07 13.71
CA LYS A 86 -10.57 -28.39 15.05
C LYS A 86 -9.36 -28.56 15.98
N ALA A 87 -9.34 -27.79 17.08
CA ALA A 87 -8.22 -27.79 18.01
C ALA A 87 -8.67 -28.02 19.45
N ARG A 88 -7.77 -28.56 20.26
CA ARG A 88 -7.87 -28.57 21.70
C ARG A 88 -7.45 -27.20 22.24
N ILE A 89 -8.29 -26.61 23.04
CA ILE A 89 -8.01 -25.29 23.65
C ILE A 89 -7.61 -25.54 25.12
N THR A 90 -6.48 -24.97 25.49
CA THR A 90 -5.98 -24.84 26.86
C THR A 90 -5.65 -23.39 27.15
N ALA A 91 -5.32 -23.07 28.37
CA ALA A 91 -4.94 -21.72 28.75
C ALA A 91 -3.85 -21.78 29.83
N TYR A 92 -2.88 -20.89 29.71
CA TYR A 92 -1.81 -20.68 30.68
C TYR A 92 -1.78 -19.21 31.11
N TRP A 93 -1.10 -18.91 32.20
CA TRP A 93 -1.14 -17.57 32.76
C TRP A 93 0.21 -17.15 33.35
N LEU A 94 0.33 -15.86 33.58
CA LEU A 94 1.51 -15.27 34.18
C LEU A 94 1.77 -15.87 35.56
N GLY A 95 3.00 -16.38 35.78
CA GLY A 95 3.41 -17.00 37.03
C GLY A 95 3.24 -18.52 37.06
N GLU A 96 2.73 -19.15 35.98
CA GLU A 96 2.74 -20.61 35.84
C GLU A 96 4.13 -21.13 35.51
N ASP A 97 4.93 -20.28 34.85
CA ASP A 97 6.35 -20.53 34.54
C ASP A 97 7.24 -19.33 34.93
N GLU A 98 8.56 -19.49 34.76
CA GLU A 98 9.58 -18.48 35.06
C GLU A 98 9.80 -17.45 33.94
N PHE A 99 9.20 -17.66 32.75
CA PHE A 99 9.45 -16.83 31.58
C PHE A 99 8.63 -15.52 31.57
N GLY A 100 7.61 -15.43 32.39
CA GLY A 100 6.78 -14.23 32.54
C GLY A 100 6.07 -13.84 31.28
N TYR A 101 6.28 -12.59 30.79
CA TYR A 101 5.67 -12.07 29.56
C TYR A 101 6.50 -12.38 28.30
N LYS A 102 7.55 -13.16 28.37
CA LYS A 102 8.42 -13.43 27.23
C LYS A 102 8.00 -14.74 26.53
N SER A 103 7.67 -14.66 25.26
CA SER A 103 7.38 -15.84 24.44
C SER A 103 8.64 -16.54 23.96
N SER A 104 8.53 -17.78 23.49
CA SER A 104 9.60 -18.56 22.86
C SER A 104 10.23 -17.89 21.64
N THR A 105 9.48 -17.01 20.94
CA THR A 105 9.98 -16.19 19.82
C THR A 105 10.61 -14.86 20.25
N GLY A 106 10.69 -14.58 21.55
CA GLY A 106 11.21 -13.33 22.11
C GLY A 106 10.21 -12.16 22.11
N LYS A 107 9.02 -12.34 21.57
CA LYS A 107 7.98 -11.31 21.60
C LYS A 107 7.31 -11.24 22.99
N ARG A 108 6.78 -10.05 23.32
CA ARG A 108 6.00 -9.89 24.54
C ARG A 108 4.63 -10.54 24.42
N LEU A 109 4.26 -11.38 25.40
CA LEU A 109 2.94 -11.97 25.53
C LEU A 109 1.92 -10.92 25.94
N VAL A 110 0.76 -10.94 25.30
CA VAL A 110 -0.37 -10.03 25.56
C VAL A 110 -1.58 -10.88 26.00
N SER A 111 -2.07 -10.59 27.21
CA SER A 111 -3.21 -11.31 27.80
C SER A 111 -4.43 -11.28 26.90
N GLY A 112 -4.99 -12.46 26.61
CA GLY A 112 -6.16 -12.64 25.77
C GLY A 112 -5.96 -12.31 24.29
N LYS A 113 -4.68 -12.17 23.83
CA LYS A 113 -4.32 -11.94 22.42
C LYS A 113 -3.18 -12.84 21.95
N SER A 114 -2.35 -13.36 22.85
CA SER A 114 -1.24 -14.27 22.51
C SER A 114 -1.64 -15.70 22.73
N CYS A 115 -1.09 -16.60 21.90
CA CYS A 115 -1.24 -18.03 22.09
C CYS A 115 0.03 -18.81 21.72
N ALA A 116 0.18 -19.97 22.36
CA ALA A 116 1.20 -20.95 22.05
C ALA A 116 0.62 -22.02 21.13
N VAL A 117 1.40 -22.43 20.13
CA VAL A 117 1.03 -23.38 19.09
C VAL A 117 2.19 -24.32 18.77
N ASP A 118 1.93 -25.44 18.11
CA ASP A 118 2.95 -26.23 17.43
C ASP A 118 3.29 -25.58 16.08
N PRO A 119 4.49 -24.99 15.90
CA PRO A 119 4.85 -24.27 14.68
C PRO A 119 4.90 -25.15 13.43
N LYS A 120 4.94 -26.47 13.59
CA LYS A 120 4.83 -27.43 12.48
C LYS A 120 3.41 -27.55 11.93
N ILE A 121 2.40 -27.12 12.69
CA ILE A 121 0.99 -27.18 12.31
C ILE A 121 0.46 -25.78 12.00
N ILE A 122 0.78 -24.82 12.85
CA ILE A 122 0.37 -23.42 12.77
C ILE A 122 1.64 -22.57 12.82
N PRO A 123 2.07 -21.97 11.71
CA PRO A 123 3.28 -21.15 11.69
C PRO A 123 3.21 -19.95 12.65
N TYR A 124 4.35 -19.55 13.21
CA TYR A 124 4.42 -18.31 13.98
C TYR A 124 4.03 -17.09 13.12
N GLY A 125 3.39 -16.09 13.73
CA GLY A 125 2.87 -14.91 13.05
C GLY A 125 1.44 -15.08 12.52
N THR A 126 0.90 -16.27 12.54
CA THR A 126 -0.48 -16.56 12.14
C THR A 126 -1.47 -15.93 13.11
N THR A 127 -2.56 -15.39 12.61
CA THR A 127 -3.70 -14.95 13.40
C THR A 127 -4.75 -16.06 13.41
N LEU A 128 -5.22 -16.40 14.60
CA LEU A 128 -6.24 -17.42 14.84
C LEU A 128 -7.52 -16.76 15.33
N LEU A 129 -8.65 -17.05 14.70
CA LEU A 129 -9.95 -16.64 15.22
C LEU A 129 -10.61 -17.81 15.95
N ILE A 130 -10.87 -17.61 17.24
CA ILE A 130 -11.52 -18.58 18.12
C ILE A 130 -12.75 -17.89 18.71
N GLU A 131 -13.95 -18.38 18.42
CA GLU A 131 -15.21 -17.78 18.86
C GLU A 131 -15.27 -16.26 18.56
N GLY A 132 -14.81 -15.87 17.35
CA GLY A 132 -14.78 -14.48 16.90
C GLY A 132 -13.68 -13.59 17.51
N LYS A 133 -12.84 -14.14 18.39
CA LYS A 133 -11.74 -13.40 19.03
C LYS A 133 -10.41 -13.75 18.40
N ALA A 134 -9.60 -12.75 18.06
CA ALA A 134 -8.30 -12.92 17.43
C ALA A 134 -7.19 -13.19 18.45
N TYR A 135 -6.36 -14.20 18.14
CA TYR A 135 -5.15 -14.55 18.88
C TYR A 135 -3.98 -14.65 17.93
N HIS A 136 -2.80 -14.21 18.38
CA HIS A 136 -1.57 -14.26 17.59
C HIS A 136 -0.67 -15.40 18.05
N ALA A 137 -0.34 -16.30 17.12
CA ALA A 137 0.53 -17.42 17.35
C ALA A 137 2.01 -16.97 17.32
N HIS A 138 2.63 -16.80 18.46
CA HIS A 138 4.04 -16.45 18.57
C HIS A 138 4.74 -17.10 19.76
N ASP A 139 4.10 -18.09 20.36
CA ASP A 139 4.68 -18.85 21.45
C ASP A 139 4.54 -20.36 21.19
N THR A 140 5.27 -21.15 21.95
CA THR A 140 5.18 -22.62 21.95
C THR A 140 5.59 -23.17 23.32
N GLY A 141 5.30 -24.43 23.53
CA GLY A 141 5.68 -25.13 24.74
C GLY A 141 5.63 -26.64 24.58
N THR A 142 6.30 -27.39 25.48
CA THR A 142 6.36 -28.83 25.46
C THR A 142 4.98 -29.50 25.50
N ALA A 143 4.05 -28.94 26.28
CA ALA A 143 2.68 -29.42 26.40
C ALA A 143 1.91 -29.32 25.09
N VAL A 144 2.15 -28.21 24.34
CA VAL A 144 1.53 -27.93 23.03
C VAL A 144 2.08 -28.90 21.98
N ILE A 145 3.40 -29.02 21.87
CA ILE A 145 4.08 -29.88 20.88
C ILE A 145 3.76 -31.35 21.14
N SER A 146 3.78 -31.79 22.39
CA SER A 146 3.51 -33.21 22.76
C SER A 146 2.04 -33.60 22.62
N ARG A 147 1.14 -32.63 22.52
CA ARG A 147 -0.33 -32.81 22.44
C ARG A 147 -0.93 -33.64 23.58
N LYS A 148 -0.28 -33.68 24.74
CA LYS A 148 -0.76 -34.42 25.90
C LYS A 148 -2.19 -34.06 26.31
N ALA A 149 -2.51 -32.75 26.26
CA ALA A 149 -3.84 -32.23 26.59
C ALA A 149 -4.96 -32.73 25.66
N SER A 150 -4.63 -33.22 24.46
CA SER A 150 -5.60 -33.77 23.50
C SER A 150 -5.94 -35.24 23.76
N GLY A 151 -5.15 -35.97 24.56
CA GLY A 151 -5.36 -37.38 24.83
C GLY A 151 -5.46 -38.22 23.56
N LYS A 152 -6.45 -39.11 23.50
CA LYS A 152 -6.67 -40.01 22.35
C LYS A 152 -7.04 -39.28 21.05
N SER A 153 -7.62 -38.09 21.12
CA SER A 153 -8.05 -37.34 19.92
C SER A 153 -6.89 -36.79 19.09
N ARG A 154 -5.70 -36.62 19.71
CA ARG A 154 -4.49 -36.05 19.09
C ARG A 154 -4.69 -34.75 18.29
N LEU A 155 -5.74 -34.01 18.63
CA LEU A 155 -5.99 -32.70 18.02
C LEU A 155 -4.79 -31.77 18.27
N PRO A 156 -4.52 -30.83 17.37
CA PRO A 156 -3.62 -29.73 17.65
C PRO A 156 -4.01 -29.03 18.96
N VAL A 157 -3.04 -28.68 19.77
CA VAL A 157 -3.27 -27.90 21.00
C VAL A 157 -2.96 -26.43 20.72
N ILE A 158 -3.85 -25.57 21.15
CA ILE A 158 -3.66 -24.11 21.15
C ILE A 158 -3.82 -23.67 22.58
N ASP A 159 -2.76 -23.05 23.12
CA ASP A 159 -2.68 -22.64 24.52
C ASP A 159 -2.78 -21.11 24.62
N LEU A 160 -3.82 -20.62 25.24
CA LEU A 160 -4.17 -19.19 25.25
C LEU A 160 -3.54 -18.51 26.46
N PHE A 161 -2.80 -17.41 26.23
CA PHE A 161 -2.13 -16.68 27.29
C PHE A 161 -3.06 -15.67 27.99
N TYR A 162 -3.02 -15.66 29.34
CA TYR A 162 -3.73 -14.70 30.17
C TYR A 162 -2.84 -14.13 31.29
N ALA A 163 -3.17 -12.94 31.77
CA ALA A 163 -2.42 -12.29 32.84
C ALA A 163 -2.66 -12.92 34.22
N SER A 164 -3.74 -13.71 34.39
CA SER A 164 -4.05 -14.36 35.65
C SER A 164 -4.81 -15.67 35.44
N GLU A 165 -4.66 -16.60 36.36
CA GLU A 165 -5.38 -17.88 36.41
C GLU A 165 -6.90 -17.69 36.35
N ARG A 166 -7.42 -16.74 37.12
CA ARG A 166 -8.87 -16.44 37.15
C ARG A 166 -9.40 -16.06 35.76
N GLN A 167 -8.64 -15.26 35.01
CA GLN A 167 -9.00 -14.88 33.66
C GLN A 167 -8.93 -16.06 32.71
N ALA A 168 -7.86 -16.87 32.77
CA ALA A 168 -7.66 -18.05 31.98
C ALA A 168 -8.81 -19.07 32.16
N ARG A 169 -9.17 -19.38 33.40
CA ARG A 169 -10.27 -20.30 33.73
C ARG A 169 -11.62 -19.81 33.21
N ARG A 170 -11.92 -18.52 33.35
CA ARG A 170 -13.17 -17.91 32.84
C ARG A 170 -13.28 -18.03 31.34
N GLU A 171 -12.22 -17.66 30.63
CA GLU A 171 -12.22 -17.69 29.17
C GLU A 171 -12.25 -19.13 28.62
N LEU A 172 -11.56 -20.04 29.29
CA LEU A 172 -11.61 -21.47 28.93
C LEU A 172 -13.01 -22.06 29.14
N ALA A 173 -13.72 -21.64 30.18
CA ALA A 173 -15.12 -22.03 30.41
C ALA A 173 -16.04 -21.52 29.30
N ARG A 174 -15.78 -20.31 28.77
CA ARG A 174 -16.53 -19.69 27.67
C ARG A 174 -16.28 -20.37 26.33
N VAL A 175 -15.02 -20.59 25.98
CA VAL A 175 -14.60 -21.17 24.67
C VAL A 175 -14.81 -22.70 24.65
N GLY A 176 -14.73 -23.32 25.81
CA GLY A 176 -14.75 -24.77 25.93
C GLY A 176 -13.38 -25.39 25.65
N ARG A 177 -13.33 -26.72 25.84
CA ARG A 177 -12.06 -27.49 25.72
C ARG A 177 -11.70 -27.84 24.28
N THR A 178 -12.59 -27.60 23.33
CA THR A 178 -12.38 -27.86 21.90
C THR A 178 -13.15 -26.86 21.07
N ALA A 179 -12.50 -26.22 20.12
CA ALA A 179 -13.12 -25.26 19.25
C ALA A 179 -12.72 -25.47 17.79
N VAL A 180 -13.54 -24.92 16.90
CA VAL A 180 -13.16 -24.71 15.49
C VAL A 180 -12.43 -23.38 15.43
N VAL A 181 -11.26 -23.38 14.82
CA VAL A 181 -10.34 -22.26 14.74
C VAL A 181 -10.15 -21.88 13.30
N GLU A 182 -10.40 -20.62 12.96
CA GLU A 182 -10.08 -20.08 11.64
C GLU A 182 -8.63 -19.58 11.64
N ILE A 183 -7.87 -19.97 10.63
CA ILE A 183 -6.47 -19.55 10.39
C ILE A 183 -6.47 -18.46 9.32
N GLN A 184 -5.88 -17.30 9.67
CA GLN A 184 -5.77 -16.13 8.78
C GLN A 184 -4.31 -15.82 8.43
#